data_e8ff9ee42a8ae648e661724306f2f874
#
_entry.id   e8ff9ee42a8ae648e661724306f2f874
#
_cell.length_a   1.000
_cell.length_b   1.000
_cell.length_c   1.000
_cell.angle_alpha   90.00
_cell.angle_beta   90.00
_cell.angle_gamma   90.00
#
_symmetry.space_group_name_H-M   'P 1'
#
loop_
_entity.id
_entity.type
_entity.pdbx_description
1 polymer ?
#
loop_
_entity_poly.entity_id
_entity_poly.type
_entity_poly.pdbx_seq_one_letter_code
_entity_poly.pdbx_strand_id
1 'polypeptide(L)' 'MDVDRFCVVYELPNAVLQYFCENTIMGTHTFSHITDTDLTRMGFKLGEVIDLKEAVKMWASSKESF' A
#
# COMPACT_ATOMS: atom_id res chain seq x y z
N MET A 1 8.56 -7.89 2.12
CA MET A 1 8.05 -7.86 0.74
C MET A 1 8.27 -6.49 0.14
N ASP A 2 8.66 -6.43 -1.11
CA ASP A 2 8.80 -5.17 -1.83
C ASP A 2 7.43 -4.61 -2.22
N VAL A 3 7.32 -3.29 -2.26
CA VAL A 3 6.08 -2.62 -2.65
C VAL A 3 5.67 -3.02 -4.07
N ASP A 4 6.64 -3.14 -4.98
CA ASP A 4 6.41 -3.62 -6.34
C ASP A 4 5.62 -4.93 -6.34
N ARG A 5 6.14 -5.91 -5.60
CA ARG A 5 5.54 -7.22 -5.54
C ARG A 5 4.18 -7.18 -4.86
N PHE A 6 4.06 -6.38 -3.81
CA PHE A 6 2.79 -6.20 -3.10
C PHE A 6 1.70 -5.70 -4.06
N CYS A 7 2.02 -4.70 -4.87
CA CYS A 7 1.07 -4.15 -5.82
C CYS A 7 0.65 -5.18 -6.88
N VAL A 8 1.58 -6.02 -7.31
CA VAL A 8 1.26 -7.07 -8.28
C VAL A 8 0.37 -8.15 -7.64
N VAL A 9 0.72 -8.59 -6.45
CA VAL A 9 0.00 -9.66 -5.76
C VAL A 9 -1.46 -9.27 -5.48
N TYR A 10 -1.68 -8.02 -5.09
CA TYR A 10 -3.01 -7.55 -4.74
C TYR A 10 -3.68 -6.76 -5.86
N GLU A 11 -3.09 -6.80 -7.06
CA GLU A 11 -3.66 -6.21 -8.28
C GLU A 11 -3.99 -4.73 -8.11
N LEU A 12 -3.08 -3.99 -7.47
CA LEU A 12 -3.26 -2.55 -7.29
C LEU A 12 -2.88 -1.79 -8.55
N PRO A 13 -3.51 -0.62 -8.80
CA PRO A 13 -3.19 0.19 -9.98
C PRO A 13 -1.72 0.64 -9.99
N ASN A 14 -1.17 0.84 -11.18
CA ASN A 14 0.19 1.37 -11.33
C ASN A 14 0.37 2.72 -10.65
N ALA A 15 -0.68 3.53 -10.59
CA ALA A 15 -0.63 4.82 -9.92
C ALA A 15 -0.24 4.67 -8.44
N VAL A 16 -0.74 3.62 -7.77
CA VAL A 16 -0.42 3.36 -6.37
C VAL A 16 1.07 3.10 -6.20
N LEU A 17 1.63 2.28 -7.06
CA LEU A 17 3.06 1.99 -7.03
C LEU A 17 3.87 3.27 -7.28
N GLN A 18 3.42 4.09 -8.22
CA GLN A 18 4.10 5.34 -8.53
C GLN A 18 4.12 6.28 -7.34
N TYR A 19 3.00 6.39 -6.61
CA TYR A 19 2.94 7.22 -5.40
C TYR A 19 3.96 6.77 -4.37
N PHE A 20 4.09 5.46 -4.17
CA PHE A 20 5.06 4.92 -3.23
C PHE A 20 6.49 5.22 -3.67
N CYS A 21 6.78 5.04 -4.95
CA CYS A 21 8.10 5.33 -5.49
C CYS A 21 8.49 6.80 -5.32
N GLU A 22 7.54 7.69 -5.59
CA GLU A 22 7.77 9.14 -5.46
C GLU A 22 8.06 9.55 -4.02
N ASN A 23 7.54 8.80 -3.06
CA ASN A 23 7.71 9.09 -1.64
C ASN A 23 8.76 8.17 -0.99
N THR A 24 9.54 7.49 -1.79
CA THR A 24 10.64 6.63 -1.34
C THR A 24 10.18 5.50 -0.42
N ILE A 25 8.95 5.04 -0.60
CA ILE A 25 8.40 3.92 0.16
C ILE A 25 8.65 2.65 -0.65
N MET A 26 9.65 1.88 -0.24
CA MET A 26 10.12 0.74 -1.02
C MET A 26 9.70 -0.61 -0.47
N GLY A 27 9.37 -0.69 0.81
CA GLY A 27 9.04 -1.95 1.46
C GLY A 27 7.75 -1.88 2.25
N THR A 28 7.08 -3.03 2.37
CA THR A 28 5.80 -3.11 3.06
C THR A 28 5.93 -2.89 4.57
N HIS A 29 7.14 -2.99 5.11
CA HIS A 29 7.37 -2.76 6.54
C HIS A 29 7.02 -1.33 6.95
N THR A 30 6.97 -0.39 6.00
CA THR A 30 6.61 1.00 6.29
C THR A 30 5.11 1.21 6.43
N PHE A 31 4.29 0.24 6.00
CA PHE A 31 2.85 0.40 5.98
C PHE A 31 2.25 0.64 7.37
N SER A 32 2.86 0.09 8.41
CA SER A 32 2.38 0.29 9.78
C SER A 32 2.54 1.73 10.26
N HIS A 33 3.36 2.50 9.58
CA HIS A 33 3.65 3.90 9.93
C HIS A 33 2.92 4.90 9.05
N ILE A 34 2.21 4.43 8.03
CA ILE A 34 1.50 5.30 7.09
C ILE A 34 0.07 5.49 7.56
N THR A 35 -0.35 6.76 7.66
CA THR A 35 -1.72 7.09 8.03
C THR A 35 -2.54 7.46 6.79
N ASP A 36 -3.87 7.55 6.95
CA ASP A 36 -4.75 7.98 5.87
C ASP A 36 -4.38 9.40 5.39
N THR A 37 -3.99 10.27 6.33
CA THR A 37 -3.55 11.62 5.99
C THR A 37 -2.31 11.59 5.10
N ASP A 38 -1.36 10.70 5.41
CA ASP A 38 -0.16 10.55 4.61
C ASP A 38 -0.51 10.11 3.19
N LEU A 39 -1.43 9.16 3.04
CA LEU A 39 -1.85 8.69 1.72
C LEU A 39 -2.48 9.83 0.91
N THR A 40 -3.32 10.62 1.54
CA THR A 40 -3.94 11.76 0.89
C THR A 40 -2.88 12.76 0.42
N ARG A 41 -1.86 13.00 1.23
CA ARG A 41 -0.76 13.91 0.88
C ARG A 41 0.07 13.39 -0.29
N MET A 42 0.15 12.07 -0.44
CA MET A 42 0.88 11.48 -1.55
C MET A 42 0.12 11.56 -2.88
N GLY A 43 -1.15 11.96 -2.83
CA GLY A 43 -1.96 12.09 -4.01
C GLY A 43 -2.97 10.97 -4.22
N PHE A 44 -3.13 10.08 -3.26
CA PHE A 44 -4.11 9.00 -3.35
C PHE A 44 -5.52 9.57 -3.41
N LYS A 45 -6.31 9.03 -4.31
CA LYS A 45 -7.74 9.32 -4.38
C LYS A 45 -8.48 8.38 -3.44
N LEU A 46 -9.71 8.72 -3.09
CA LEU A 46 -10.50 7.96 -2.13
C LEU A 46 -10.55 6.46 -2.45
N GLY A 47 -10.85 6.13 -3.71
CA GLY A 47 -10.91 4.73 -4.14
C GLY A 47 -9.59 4.01 -4.00
N GLU A 48 -8.50 4.71 -4.29
CA GLU A 48 -7.15 4.16 -4.16
C GLU A 48 -6.77 3.89 -2.70
N VAL A 49 -7.18 4.79 -1.80
CA VAL A 49 -6.96 4.60 -0.37
C VAL A 49 -7.70 3.36 0.12
N ILE A 50 -8.95 3.20 -0.28
CA ILE A 50 -9.76 2.04 0.11
C ILE A 50 -9.14 0.74 -0.40
N ASP A 51 -8.74 0.71 -1.67
CA ASP A 51 -8.10 -0.47 -2.27
C ASP A 51 -6.81 -0.85 -1.53
N LEU A 52 -5.99 0.15 -1.23
CA LEU A 52 -4.75 -0.09 -0.52
C LEU A 52 -5.01 -0.62 0.89
N LYS A 53 -5.95 -0.04 1.61
CA LYS A 53 -6.27 -0.47 2.98
C LYS A 53 -6.79 -1.90 3.00
N GLU A 54 -7.62 -2.27 2.05
CA GLU A 54 -8.09 -3.64 1.92
C GLU A 54 -6.94 -4.61 1.63
N ALA A 55 -6.03 -4.23 0.75
CA ALA A 55 -4.87 -5.05 0.42
C ALA A 55 -3.96 -5.24 1.64
N VAL A 56 -3.70 -4.18 2.37
CA VAL A 56 -2.88 -4.23 3.59
C VAL A 56 -3.53 -5.12 4.64
N LYS A 57 -4.85 -5.02 4.78
CA LYS A 57 -5.61 -5.84 5.72
C LYS A 57 -5.49 -7.31 5.38
N MET A 58 -5.63 -7.67 4.11
CA MET A 58 -5.48 -9.05 3.67
C MET A 58 -4.06 -9.56 3.88
N TRP A 59 -3.07 -8.74 3.59
CA TRP A 59 -1.67 -9.07 3.79
C TRP A 59 -1.36 -9.33 5.27
N ALA A 60 -1.84 -8.45 6.14
CA ALA A 60 -1.63 -8.60 7.58
C ALA A 60 -2.31 -9.86 8.13
N SER A 61 -3.54 -10.13 7.67
CA SER A 61 -4.27 -11.35 8.06
C SER A 61 -3.55 -12.60 7.60
N SER A 62 -2.98 -12.57 6.41
CA SER A 62 -2.21 -13.71 5.88
C SER A 62 -1.00 -13.99 6.75
N LYS A 63 -0.34 -12.96 7.25
CA LYS A 63 0.81 -13.12 8.15
C LYS A 63 0.41 -13.66 9.50
N GLU A 64 -0.77 -13.29 9.97
CA GLU A 64 -1.27 -13.73 11.27
C GLU A 64 -1.79 -15.16 11.27
N SER A 65 -2.03 -15.73 10.10
CA SER A 65 -2.56 -17.09 10.00
C SER A 65 -1.51 -18.18 10.22
N PHE A 66 -0.32 -17.80 10.62
CA PHE A 66 0.70 -18.74 11.05
C PHE A 66 0.66 -18.94 12.59
#